data_a60ec0a0a465435435552da123045bc6
#
_entry.id   a60ec0a0a465435435552da123045bc6
#
_cell.length_a   1.000
_cell.length_b   1.000
_cell.length_c   1.000
_cell.angle_alpha   90.00
_cell.angle_beta   90.00
_cell.angle_gamma   90.00
#
_symmetry.space_group_name_H-M   'P 1'
#
loop_
_entity.id
_entity.type
_entity.pdbx_description
1 polymer ?
#
loop_
_entity_poly.entity_id
_entity_poly.type
_entity_poly.pdbx_seq_one_letter_code
_entity_poly.pdbx_strand_id
1 'polypeptide(L)'
;MKPARSFWRRVRVILLICLAVFIALQFIRPPLDNPPVTADLNAPPQVKSILRRACYDCHSNETQLRWFDQPVPAYWLVAKDVKEGRKALNFSRFDSLPRGQQAAKLFEAIFQIEQQAMPLPQYTRLHHGGVVSADEMAVLKQYVLTLGYRPKMDTARQLLATGQLVQWTHAGPAPAVAADEFNGIVYEPLAGFRNWTPVSTTERYDNGTLRVIFGNGVVVKAIREGHTNPWPDGAVFAKVAWDQLPDSSGEIGAGAFRQVEFMIRDGKKYASSFGWGWARWVGGLALKPYGKDASFVEECVNCHRPLDKTDHTFTFPLADTLSLYDQAASLPDSMEAQPLRGKVITSFVNPREGTMSTLYGNEPAVKSARSGLAYPPGAIVSLVTWSQRDDPHWFGGRIPKGLQMVETVSYGAGGVPGYGRYEGAPLAKNAVAADVASQRVQFITGKKASVMP
;
A
#
# COMPACT_ATOMS: atom_id res chain seq x y z
N MET A 1 -12.55 18.13 68.71
CA MET A 1 -12.00 18.03 67.36
C MET A 1 -10.54 17.61 67.42
N LYS A 2 -10.22 16.32 67.32
CA LYS A 2 -8.85 15.78 67.20
C LYS A 2 -8.75 14.66 66.19
N PRO A 3 -9.13 14.88 64.89
CA PRO A 3 -8.80 13.88 63.82
C PRO A 3 -7.61 14.27 62.93
N ALA A 4 -7.16 15.52 62.90
CA ALA A 4 -6.15 15.99 61.93
C ALA A 4 -4.75 15.34 62.07
N ARG A 5 -4.27 15.07 63.29
CA ARG A 5 -2.92 14.52 63.55
C ARG A 5 -2.77 13.06 63.02
N SER A 6 -3.79 12.23 63.15
CA SER A 6 -3.78 10.84 62.64
C SER A 6 -3.82 10.75 61.14
N PHE A 7 -4.58 11.63 60.50
CA PHE A 7 -4.65 11.74 59.04
C PHE A 7 -3.29 12.12 58.44
N TRP A 8 -2.67 13.18 58.92
CA TRP A 8 -1.36 13.63 58.43
C TRP A 8 -0.24 12.62 58.70
N ARG A 9 -0.31 11.85 59.79
CA ARG A 9 0.63 10.75 60.02
C ARG A 9 0.48 9.64 58.96
N ARG A 10 -0.74 9.25 58.63
CA ARG A 10 -0.99 8.25 57.57
C ARG A 10 -0.51 8.74 56.21
N VAL A 11 -0.81 10.00 55.83
CA VAL A 11 -0.33 10.61 54.60
C VAL A 11 1.20 10.60 54.52
N ARG A 12 1.90 10.98 55.62
CA ARG A 12 3.37 10.94 55.63
C ARG A 12 3.91 9.52 55.47
N VAL A 13 3.32 8.53 56.09
CA VAL A 13 3.71 7.11 55.95
C VAL A 13 3.52 6.64 54.51
N ILE A 14 2.39 6.94 53.89
CA ILE A 14 2.13 6.61 52.49
C ILE A 14 3.17 7.27 51.56
N LEU A 15 3.46 8.56 51.75
CA LEU A 15 4.46 9.27 50.96
C LEU A 15 5.86 8.67 51.10
N LEU A 16 6.25 8.26 52.33
CA LEU A 16 7.53 7.59 52.56
C LEU A 16 7.59 6.22 51.90
N ILE A 17 6.50 5.45 51.93
CA ILE A 17 6.42 4.17 51.24
C ILE A 17 6.52 4.41 49.71
N CYS A 18 5.77 5.36 49.17
CA CYS A 18 5.85 5.70 47.74
C CYS A 18 7.26 6.14 47.32
N LEU A 19 7.92 6.95 48.18
CA LEU A 19 9.30 7.37 47.92
C LEU A 19 10.27 6.18 47.97
N ALA A 20 10.13 5.29 48.98
CA ALA A 20 10.96 4.09 49.06
C ALA A 20 10.76 3.17 47.87
N VAL A 21 9.51 2.95 47.44
CA VAL A 21 9.19 2.19 46.22
C VAL A 21 9.79 2.87 44.98
N PHE A 22 9.60 4.19 44.85
CA PHE A 22 10.19 4.95 43.73
C PHE A 22 11.72 4.79 43.67
N ILE A 23 12.39 4.91 44.83
CA ILE A 23 13.85 4.71 44.89
C ILE A 23 14.23 3.27 44.51
N ALA A 24 13.51 2.27 45.01
CA ALA A 24 13.75 0.88 44.70
C ALA A 24 13.60 0.59 43.19
N LEU A 25 12.60 1.18 42.57
CA LEU A 25 12.36 1.03 41.13
C LEU A 25 13.50 1.60 40.27
N GLN A 26 14.27 2.60 40.76
CA GLN A 26 15.41 3.16 40.05
C GLN A 26 16.54 2.16 39.77
N PHE A 27 16.59 1.06 40.52
CA PHE A 27 17.58 -0.01 40.31
C PHE A 27 17.13 -1.04 39.26
N ILE A 28 15.87 -0.98 38.79
CA ILE A 28 15.34 -1.90 37.79
C ILE A 28 15.37 -1.19 36.42
N ARG A 29 16.54 -1.18 35.79
CA ARG A 29 16.73 -0.53 34.47
C ARG A 29 17.15 -1.52 33.42
N PRO A 30 16.34 -1.71 32.33
CA PRO A 30 16.79 -2.48 31.20
C PRO A 30 18.00 -1.77 30.54
N PRO A 31 19.00 -2.51 30.03
CA PRO A 31 20.14 -1.91 29.35
C PRO A 31 19.70 -1.19 28.08
N LEU A 32 20.22 -0.01 27.90
CA LEU A 32 20.05 0.81 26.70
C LEU A 32 21.42 1.28 26.23
N ASP A 33 22.08 0.45 25.42
CA ASP A 33 23.40 0.70 24.92
C ASP A 33 23.34 1.52 23.63
N ASN A 34 24.43 2.25 23.33
CA ASN A 34 24.68 2.87 22.03
C ASN A 34 25.77 2.07 21.31
N PRO A 35 25.41 1.04 20.49
CA PRO A 35 26.38 0.31 19.71
C PRO A 35 27.10 1.22 18.70
N PRO A 36 28.28 0.84 18.19
CA PRO A 36 29.01 1.64 17.21
C PRO A 36 28.17 2.01 15.99
N VAL A 37 28.34 3.20 15.48
CA VAL A 37 27.81 3.64 14.17
C VAL A 37 28.67 3.00 13.10
N THR A 38 28.09 2.20 12.22
CA THR A 38 28.85 1.44 11.20
C THR A 38 28.61 1.92 9.78
N ALA A 39 27.41 2.44 9.49
CA ALA A 39 27.03 2.91 8.16
C ALA A 39 25.89 3.95 8.29
N ASP A 40 26.25 5.12 8.80
CA ASP A 40 25.29 6.22 9.02
C ASP A 40 24.71 6.72 7.69
N LEU A 41 23.46 7.16 7.72
CA LEU A 41 22.78 7.73 6.56
C LEU A 41 23.61 8.83 5.89
N ASN A 42 23.94 8.65 4.63
CA ASN A 42 24.55 9.68 3.79
C ASN A 42 23.46 10.52 3.11
N ALA A 43 23.22 11.70 3.65
CA ALA A 43 22.21 12.64 3.17
C ALA A 43 22.73 14.07 3.21
N PRO A 44 22.12 15.02 2.45
CA PRO A 44 22.47 16.43 2.52
C PRO A 44 22.44 16.95 3.97
N PRO A 45 23.32 17.91 4.34
CA PRO A 45 23.42 18.37 5.73
C PRO A 45 22.10 18.86 6.34
N GLN A 46 21.26 19.53 5.55
CA GLN A 46 19.95 19.99 5.98
C GLN A 46 19.02 18.82 6.35
N VAL A 47 18.94 17.79 5.50
CA VAL A 47 18.16 16.57 5.75
C VAL A 47 18.67 15.88 7.01
N LYS A 48 20.00 15.72 7.11
CA LYS A 48 20.62 15.06 8.25
C LYS A 48 20.38 15.81 9.56
N SER A 49 20.41 17.14 9.54
CA SER A 49 20.08 17.98 10.69
C SER A 49 18.67 17.75 11.20
N ILE A 50 17.68 17.71 10.29
CA ILE A 50 16.29 17.45 10.64
C ILE A 50 16.14 16.06 11.28
N LEU A 51 16.69 15.03 10.63
CA LEU A 51 16.59 13.65 11.10
C LEU A 51 17.31 13.44 12.44
N ARG A 52 18.49 14.04 12.64
CA ARG A 52 19.23 13.96 13.91
C ARG A 52 18.44 14.56 15.06
N ARG A 53 17.79 15.68 14.84
CA ARG A 53 16.99 16.37 15.86
C ARG A 53 15.68 15.64 16.18
N ALA A 54 15.00 15.08 15.16
CA ALA A 54 13.64 14.57 15.30
C ALA A 54 13.56 13.05 15.47
N CYS A 55 14.56 12.29 15.00
CA CYS A 55 14.45 10.84 14.85
C CYS A 55 15.58 10.05 15.51
N TYR A 56 16.81 10.59 15.57
CA TYR A 56 17.99 9.82 15.97
C TYR A 56 17.95 9.34 17.41
N ASP A 57 17.27 10.02 18.33
CA ASP A 57 17.16 9.57 19.72
C ASP A 57 16.55 8.16 19.81
N CYS A 58 15.58 7.82 18.96
CA CYS A 58 14.97 6.49 18.94
C CYS A 58 15.47 5.62 17.79
N HIS A 59 15.84 6.21 16.66
CA HIS A 59 16.15 5.49 15.42
C HIS A 59 17.64 5.50 15.05
N SER A 60 18.54 5.62 16.04
CA SER A 60 19.97 5.47 15.83
C SER A 60 20.69 4.84 17.03
N ASN A 61 21.98 4.55 16.86
CA ASN A 61 22.85 4.13 17.95
C ASN A 61 23.43 5.33 18.73
N GLU A 62 22.84 6.53 18.57
CA GLU A 62 23.32 7.79 19.14
C GLU A 62 22.26 8.42 20.06
N THR A 63 21.50 7.59 20.79
CA THR A 63 20.46 8.02 21.73
C THR A 63 21.03 8.94 22.80
N GLN A 64 20.38 10.09 23.02
CA GLN A 64 20.75 11.07 24.05
C GLN A 64 19.57 11.27 25.00
N LEU A 65 19.63 10.61 26.16
CA LEU A 65 18.60 10.73 27.19
C LEU A 65 18.73 12.08 27.91
N ARG A 66 17.63 12.83 27.97
CA ARG A 66 17.51 14.03 28.78
C ARG A 66 17.35 13.65 30.27
N TRP A 67 17.51 14.61 31.18
CA TRP A 67 17.39 14.36 32.58
C TRP A 67 16.00 13.79 32.99
N PHE A 68 14.94 14.20 32.29
CA PHE A 68 13.57 13.74 32.55
C PHE A 68 13.24 12.36 31.93
N ASP A 69 14.08 11.86 31.02
CA ASP A 69 14.00 10.50 30.47
C ASP A 69 14.64 9.46 31.41
N GLN A 70 15.46 9.93 32.35
CA GLN A 70 16.25 9.07 33.23
C GLN A 70 15.45 8.43 34.36
N PRO A 71 14.52 9.13 35.05
CA PRO A 71 13.77 8.52 36.16
C PRO A 71 12.83 7.40 35.66
N VAL A 72 12.80 6.28 36.42
CA VAL A 72 11.78 5.25 36.26
C VAL A 72 10.45 5.80 36.82
N PRO A 73 9.28 5.65 36.12
CA PRO A 73 9.03 4.73 34.98
C PRO A 73 9.29 5.32 33.57
N ALA A 74 9.59 6.62 33.45
CA ALA A 74 9.84 7.23 32.13
C ALA A 74 10.94 6.50 31.35
N TYR A 75 12.03 6.12 32.03
CA TYR A 75 13.13 5.37 31.44
C TYR A 75 12.68 4.05 30.78
N TRP A 76 11.75 3.32 31.38
CA TRP A 76 11.27 2.06 30.81
C TRP A 76 10.56 2.29 29.49
N LEU A 77 9.74 3.34 29.42
CA LEU A 77 9.02 3.70 28.20
C LEU A 77 10.02 4.09 27.11
N VAL A 78 10.95 4.99 27.40
CA VAL A 78 11.98 5.44 26.44
C VAL A 78 12.85 4.28 25.98
N ALA A 79 13.30 3.42 26.91
CA ALA A 79 14.13 2.26 26.54
C ALA A 79 13.39 1.27 25.64
N LYS A 80 12.07 1.10 25.82
CA LYS A 80 11.22 0.32 24.93
C LYS A 80 11.12 0.98 23.57
N ASP A 81 10.78 2.27 23.52
CA ASP A 81 10.60 3.01 22.26
C ASP A 81 11.89 3.03 21.43
N VAL A 82 13.07 3.20 22.05
CA VAL A 82 14.36 3.13 21.37
C VAL A 82 14.64 1.73 20.80
N LYS A 83 14.36 0.67 21.56
CA LYS A 83 14.56 -0.71 21.07
C LYS A 83 13.66 -1.02 19.87
N GLU A 84 12.39 -0.65 19.94
CA GLU A 84 11.43 -0.83 18.86
C GLU A 84 11.79 0.07 17.66
N GLY A 85 12.16 1.33 17.90
CA GLY A 85 12.59 2.27 16.88
C GLY A 85 13.80 1.78 16.09
N ARG A 86 14.86 1.32 16.78
CA ARG A 86 16.06 0.76 16.14
C ARG A 86 15.78 -0.52 15.34
N LYS A 87 14.79 -1.30 15.74
CA LYS A 87 14.38 -2.51 15.03
C LYS A 87 13.66 -2.17 13.74
N ALA A 88 12.78 -1.17 13.76
CA ALA A 88 12.03 -0.73 12.60
C ALA A 88 12.91 0.05 11.59
N LEU A 89 13.71 0.98 12.09
CA LEU A 89 14.59 1.86 11.32
C LEU A 89 15.79 2.23 12.17
N ASN A 90 17.04 2.05 11.64
CA ASN A 90 18.25 2.44 12.35
C ASN A 90 19.19 3.22 11.41
N PHE A 91 19.27 4.52 11.59
CA PHE A 91 20.10 5.40 10.78
C PHE A 91 21.59 5.11 10.90
N SER A 92 22.05 4.59 12.04
CA SER A 92 23.47 4.24 12.25
C SER A 92 23.95 3.02 11.45
N ARG A 93 23.02 2.31 10.77
CA ARG A 93 23.29 1.17 9.89
C ARG A 93 22.62 1.32 8.53
N PHE A 94 22.15 2.52 8.21
CA PHE A 94 21.25 2.76 7.10
C PHE A 94 21.90 2.49 5.75
N ASP A 95 23.13 2.98 5.54
CA ASP A 95 23.85 2.83 4.27
C ASP A 95 24.33 1.40 4.00
N SER A 96 24.23 0.49 4.98
CA SER A 96 24.44 -0.94 4.74
C SER A 96 23.26 -1.63 4.06
N LEU A 97 22.09 -0.99 4.02
CA LEU A 97 20.89 -1.52 3.36
C LEU A 97 21.01 -1.39 1.84
N PRO A 98 20.48 -2.33 1.06
CA PRO A 98 20.29 -2.15 -0.38
C PRO A 98 19.51 -0.87 -0.70
N ARG A 99 19.88 -0.15 -1.76
CA ARG A 99 19.25 1.15 -2.13
C ARG A 99 17.73 1.13 -2.18
N GLY A 100 17.15 0.04 -2.70
CA GLY A 100 15.69 -0.10 -2.73
C GLY A 100 15.07 -0.16 -1.33
N GLN A 101 15.75 -0.77 -0.35
CA GLN A 101 15.29 -0.80 1.04
C GLN A 101 15.50 0.56 1.73
N GLN A 102 16.60 1.26 1.42
CA GLN A 102 16.82 2.63 1.92
C GLN A 102 15.68 3.55 1.48
N ALA A 103 15.35 3.54 0.18
CA ALA A 103 14.23 4.33 -0.34
C ALA A 103 12.91 3.95 0.36
N ALA A 104 12.57 2.67 0.41
CA ALA A 104 11.33 2.21 1.03
C ALA A 104 11.19 2.67 2.49
N LYS A 105 12.26 2.58 3.29
CA LYS A 105 12.28 3.02 4.70
C LYS A 105 12.08 4.53 4.83
N LEU A 106 12.64 5.34 3.94
CA LEU A 106 12.46 6.78 3.98
C LEU A 106 11.08 7.21 3.49
N PHE A 107 10.52 6.56 2.48
CA PHE A 107 9.12 6.79 2.09
C PHE A 107 8.15 6.42 3.23
N GLU A 108 8.40 5.32 3.91
CA GLU A 108 7.63 4.93 5.10
C GLU A 108 7.77 5.96 6.22
N ALA A 109 8.97 6.49 6.46
CA ALA A 109 9.19 7.54 7.47
C ALA A 109 8.38 8.81 7.15
N ILE A 110 8.36 9.27 5.88
CA ILE A 110 7.53 10.39 5.45
C ILE A 110 6.06 10.12 5.75
N PHE A 111 5.56 8.94 5.37
CA PHE A 111 4.18 8.54 5.64
C PHE A 111 3.87 8.58 7.14
N GLN A 112 4.72 8.02 8.00
CA GLN A 112 4.52 8.02 9.45
C GLN A 112 4.46 9.45 10.03
N ILE A 113 5.25 10.38 9.48
CA ILE A 113 5.22 11.78 9.91
C ILE A 113 3.93 12.47 9.43
N GLU A 114 3.50 12.24 8.19
CA GLU A 114 2.26 12.79 7.64
C GLU A 114 1.03 12.34 8.41
N GLN A 115 1.01 11.07 8.83
CA GLN A 115 -0.06 10.52 9.66
C GLN A 115 0.07 10.90 11.15
N GLN A 116 1.06 11.74 11.52
CA GLN A 116 1.32 12.17 12.89
C GLN A 116 1.59 11.00 13.87
N ALA A 117 1.97 9.84 13.33
CA ALA A 117 2.38 8.69 14.12
C ALA A 117 3.83 8.80 14.60
N MET A 118 4.66 9.53 13.86
CA MET A 118 6.05 9.85 14.20
C MET A 118 6.35 11.36 14.00
N PRO A 119 7.21 11.94 14.84
CA PRO A 119 7.70 11.40 16.11
C PRO A 119 6.54 11.13 17.09
N LEU A 120 6.71 10.16 18.00
CA LEU A 120 5.66 9.76 18.92
C LEU A 120 5.06 10.97 19.67
N PRO A 121 3.73 11.11 19.78
CA PRO A 121 3.11 12.26 20.44
C PRO A 121 3.55 12.45 21.90
N GLN A 122 3.78 11.37 22.65
CA GLN A 122 4.31 11.43 24.01
C GLN A 122 5.74 11.96 24.05
N TYR A 123 6.57 11.65 23.05
CA TYR A 123 7.93 12.17 22.93
C TYR A 123 7.92 13.67 22.67
N THR A 124 7.17 14.16 21.69
CA THR A 124 7.14 15.57 21.31
C THR A 124 6.53 16.49 22.36
N ARG A 125 5.72 15.96 23.30
CA ARG A 125 5.21 16.73 24.45
C ARG A 125 6.32 17.20 25.38
N LEU A 126 7.40 16.46 25.51
CA LEU A 126 8.54 16.78 26.35
C LEU A 126 9.76 17.25 25.55
N HIS A 127 9.90 16.77 24.32
CA HIS A 127 10.98 17.07 23.39
C HIS A 127 10.47 17.98 22.26
N HIS A 128 10.14 19.22 22.58
CA HIS A 128 9.54 20.16 21.61
C HIS A 128 10.39 20.38 20.36
N GLY A 129 11.73 20.24 20.49
CA GLY A 129 12.63 20.24 19.34
C GLY A 129 12.44 19.06 18.37
N GLY A 130 11.77 17.98 18.77
CA GLY A 130 11.53 16.81 17.93
C GLY A 130 10.42 16.98 16.86
N VAL A 131 9.65 18.06 16.92
CA VAL A 131 8.58 18.31 15.93
C VAL A 131 9.17 18.65 14.57
N VAL A 132 8.67 18.02 13.51
CA VAL A 132 9.02 18.31 12.11
C VAL A 132 8.02 19.35 11.58
N SER A 133 8.52 20.50 11.14
CA SER A 133 7.70 21.55 10.55
C SER A 133 7.28 21.23 9.11
N ALA A 134 6.32 21.99 8.56
CA ALA A 134 5.88 21.85 7.18
C ALA A 134 7.02 22.08 6.16
N ASP A 135 7.88 23.09 6.42
CA ASP A 135 9.02 23.37 5.55
C ASP A 135 10.06 22.26 5.61
N GLU A 136 10.34 21.73 6.80
CA GLU A 136 11.25 20.59 6.98
C GLU A 136 10.69 19.33 6.33
N MET A 137 9.36 19.12 6.41
CA MET A 137 8.70 18.04 5.68
C MET A 137 8.88 18.18 4.17
N ALA A 138 8.77 19.38 3.62
CA ALA A 138 9.01 19.63 2.19
C ALA A 138 10.45 19.27 1.80
N VAL A 139 11.45 19.64 2.63
CA VAL A 139 12.87 19.27 2.42
C VAL A 139 13.06 17.76 2.45
N LEU A 140 12.48 17.08 3.43
CA LEU A 140 12.57 15.62 3.54
C LEU A 140 11.92 14.94 2.33
N LYS A 141 10.73 15.36 1.92
CA LYS A 141 10.03 14.84 0.73
C LYS A 141 10.87 15.02 -0.53
N GLN A 142 11.41 16.22 -0.75
CA GLN A 142 12.25 16.49 -1.91
C GLN A 142 13.46 15.54 -1.96
N TYR A 143 14.13 15.33 -0.83
CA TYR A 143 15.24 14.38 -0.75
C TYR A 143 14.79 12.95 -1.06
N VAL A 144 13.71 12.49 -0.42
CA VAL A 144 13.21 11.11 -0.58
C VAL A 144 12.79 10.85 -2.02
N LEU A 145 12.20 11.82 -2.72
CA LEU A 145 11.86 11.72 -4.15
C LEU A 145 13.10 11.47 -5.03
N THR A 146 14.29 11.94 -4.63
CA THR A 146 15.53 11.63 -5.38
C THR A 146 15.91 10.16 -5.32
N LEU A 147 15.45 9.44 -4.30
CA LEU A 147 15.71 8.02 -4.07
C LEU A 147 14.65 7.11 -4.68
N GLY A 148 13.51 7.68 -5.06
CA GLY A 148 12.38 6.96 -5.62
C GLY A 148 12.76 6.16 -6.87
N TYR A 149 12.01 5.11 -7.11
CA TYR A 149 12.20 4.27 -8.30
C TYR A 149 11.97 5.10 -9.56
N ARG A 150 12.93 5.03 -10.48
CA ARG A 150 12.80 5.61 -11.81
C ARG A 150 12.72 4.48 -12.82
N PRO A 151 11.55 4.28 -13.43
CA PRO A 151 11.39 3.25 -14.44
C PRO A 151 12.37 3.50 -15.59
N LYS A 152 13.16 2.49 -15.92
CA LYS A 152 14.03 2.49 -17.09
C LYS A 152 13.73 1.24 -17.90
N MET A 153 13.85 1.35 -19.21
CA MET A 153 13.84 0.15 -20.05
C MET A 153 14.97 -0.78 -19.59
N ASP A 154 14.60 -2.00 -19.27
CA ASP A 154 15.50 -3.01 -18.74
C ASP A 154 15.18 -4.35 -19.41
N THR A 155 16.11 -4.81 -20.25
CA THR A 155 15.96 -6.05 -21.02
C THR A 155 15.77 -7.26 -20.09
N ALA A 156 16.44 -7.31 -18.95
CA ALA A 156 16.28 -8.42 -18.01
C ALA A 156 14.87 -8.46 -17.42
N ARG A 157 14.29 -7.29 -17.05
CA ARG A 157 12.89 -7.19 -16.60
C ARG A 157 11.90 -7.54 -17.70
N GLN A 158 12.16 -7.13 -18.94
CA GLN A 158 11.32 -7.51 -20.09
C GLN A 158 11.33 -9.01 -20.32
N LEU A 159 12.51 -9.64 -20.27
CA LEU A 159 12.66 -11.09 -20.41
C LEU A 159 11.94 -11.83 -19.25
N LEU A 160 12.08 -11.36 -18.03
CA LEU A 160 11.38 -11.94 -16.88
C LEU A 160 9.86 -11.87 -17.05
N ALA A 161 9.33 -10.69 -17.39
CA ALA A 161 7.90 -10.50 -17.59
C ALA A 161 7.37 -11.36 -18.75
N THR A 162 8.09 -11.40 -19.86
CA THR A 162 7.75 -12.24 -21.01
C THR A 162 7.80 -13.72 -20.68
N GLY A 163 8.84 -14.16 -19.94
CA GLY A 163 8.98 -15.54 -19.50
C GLY A 163 7.83 -15.97 -18.58
N GLN A 164 7.45 -15.13 -17.63
CA GLN A 164 6.30 -15.39 -16.76
C GLN A 164 4.99 -15.46 -17.58
N LEU A 165 4.78 -14.55 -18.52
CA LEU A 165 3.57 -14.56 -19.37
C LEU A 165 3.49 -15.85 -20.19
N VAL A 166 4.59 -16.24 -20.85
CA VAL A 166 4.64 -17.48 -21.63
C VAL A 166 4.34 -18.70 -20.76
N GLN A 167 4.98 -18.80 -19.60
CA GLN A 167 4.73 -19.89 -18.67
C GLN A 167 3.26 -19.90 -18.22
N TRP A 168 2.71 -18.74 -17.85
CA TRP A 168 1.33 -18.62 -17.40
C TRP A 168 0.31 -18.95 -18.50
N THR A 169 0.60 -18.59 -19.73
CA THR A 169 -0.25 -18.88 -20.89
C THR A 169 -0.32 -20.39 -21.17
N HIS A 170 0.80 -21.10 -21.03
CA HIS A 170 0.91 -22.53 -21.27
C HIS A 170 0.70 -23.38 -20.00
N ALA A 171 0.62 -22.75 -18.80
CA ALA A 171 0.32 -23.46 -17.58
C ALA A 171 -1.07 -24.06 -17.68
N GLY A 172 -1.17 -25.34 -17.37
CA GLY A 172 -2.42 -26.02 -17.05
C GLY A 172 -3.16 -25.33 -15.88
N PRO A 173 -4.18 -25.96 -15.32
CA PRO A 173 -4.81 -25.47 -14.08
C PRO A 173 -3.68 -25.20 -13.07
N ALA A 174 -3.76 -24.01 -12.42
CA ALA A 174 -2.70 -23.56 -11.51
C ALA A 174 -2.30 -24.71 -10.60
N PRO A 175 -0.98 -25.03 -10.48
CA PRO A 175 -0.54 -26.02 -9.52
C PRO A 175 -1.14 -25.61 -8.18
N ALA A 176 -1.67 -26.60 -7.45
CA ALA A 176 -2.12 -26.37 -6.07
C ALA A 176 -0.97 -25.62 -5.40
N VAL A 177 -1.23 -24.37 -5.02
CA VAL A 177 -0.26 -23.62 -4.22
C VAL A 177 0.00 -24.55 -3.05
N ALA A 178 1.24 -24.96 -2.90
CA ALA A 178 1.64 -25.79 -1.78
C ALA A 178 1.21 -25.03 -0.56
N ALA A 179 0.19 -25.51 -0.01
CA ALA A 179 -0.66 -24.91 0.93
C ALA A 179 0.08 -24.05 1.83
N ASP A 180 -0.08 -22.96 2.21
CA ASP A 180 -0.27 -23.34 3.47
C ASP A 180 -0.34 -22.23 4.43
N GLU A 181 -0.88 -22.46 5.43
CA GLU A 181 -0.93 -21.86 6.73
C GLU A 181 0.45 -21.53 7.31
N PHE A 182 1.28 -20.83 6.54
CA PHE A 182 2.58 -20.38 7.05
C PHE A 182 2.42 -19.13 7.92
N ASN A 183 1.40 -18.32 7.64
CA ASN A 183 1.08 -17.05 8.31
C ASN A 183 -0.27 -17.12 9.05
N GLY A 184 -0.77 -18.32 9.36
CA GLY A 184 -2.08 -18.53 9.99
C GLY A 184 -3.28 -18.30 9.07
N ILE A 185 -3.05 -18.13 7.76
CA ILE A 185 -4.09 -17.92 6.74
C ILE A 185 -3.86 -18.89 5.59
N VAL A 186 -4.89 -19.65 5.23
CA VAL A 186 -4.87 -20.63 4.15
C VAL A 186 -5.15 -19.95 2.82
N TYR A 187 -4.38 -20.28 1.78
CA TYR A 187 -4.52 -19.67 0.44
C TYR A 187 -5.75 -20.15 -0.31
N GLU A 188 -6.09 -21.43 -0.23
CA GLU A 188 -7.12 -22.06 -1.06
C GLU A 188 -8.46 -21.30 -1.08
N PRO A 189 -9.04 -20.87 0.05
CA PRO A 189 -10.26 -20.07 0.04
C PRO A 189 -10.09 -18.70 -0.64
N LEU A 190 -8.87 -18.21 -0.75
CA LEU A 190 -8.51 -16.90 -1.31
C LEU A 190 -8.16 -16.99 -2.80
N ALA A 191 -7.88 -18.18 -3.34
CA ALA A 191 -7.45 -18.41 -4.73
C ALA A 191 -8.43 -17.87 -5.78
N GLY A 192 -9.71 -17.72 -5.40
CA GLY A 192 -10.75 -17.12 -6.22
C GLY A 192 -10.67 -15.61 -6.41
N PHE A 193 -9.72 -14.91 -5.81
CA PHE A 193 -9.62 -13.43 -5.82
C PHE A 193 -9.64 -12.82 -7.23
N ARG A 194 -9.15 -13.53 -8.24
CA ARG A 194 -9.16 -13.11 -9.65
C ARG A 194 -10.57 -12.88 -10.22
N ASN A 195 -11.57 -13.44 -9.57
CA ASN A 195 -12.99 -13.26 -9.93
C ASN A 195 -13.69 -12.21 -9.05
N TRP A 196 -12.98 -11.62 -8.09
CA TRP A 196 -13.53 -10.55 -7.26
C TRP A 196 -13.56 -9.22 -8.03
N THR A 197 -14.32 -8.29 -7.50
CA THR A 197 -14.46 -6.98 -8.12
C THR A 197 -13.18 -6.15 -7.90
N PRO A 198 -12.58 -5.58 -8.95
CA PRO A 198 -11.50 -4.61 -8.79
C PRO A 198 -12.07 -3.34 -8.17
N VAL A 199 -11.57 -2.97 -7.00
CA VAL A 199 -12.08 -1.82 -6.23
C VAL A 199 -11.13 -0.63 -6.22
N SER A 200 -9.86 -0.82 -6.61
CA SER A 200 -8.90 0.27 -6.76
C SER A 200 -7.71 -0.13 -7.63
N THR A 201 -6.98 0.87 -8.12
CA THR A 201 -5.70 0.70 -8.79
C THR A 201 -4.70 1.73 -8.25
N THR A 202 -3.42 1.41 -8.21
CA THR A 202 -2.39 2.27 -7.64
C THR A 202 -1.09 2.14 -8.42
N GLU A 203 -0.48 3.28 -8.73
CA GLU A 203 0.93 3.36 -9.10
C GLU A 203 1.76 3.61 -7.85
N ARG A 204 2.84 2.87 -7.66
CA ARG A 204 3.80 3.08 -6.58
C ARG A 204 5.17 3.42 -7.18
N TYR A 205 5.45 4.71 -7.28
CA TYR A 205 6.74 5.21 -7.79
C TYR A 205 7.86 5.16 -6.74
N ASP A 206 7.54 4.92 -5.47
CA ASP A 206 8.52 4.66 -4.43
C ASP A 206 9.26 3.33 -4.62
N ASN A 207 8.55 2.31 -5.06
CA ASN A 207 9.09 0.95 -5.19
C ASN A 207 8.89 0.31 -6.57
N GLY A 208 8.41 1.07 -7.55
CA GLY A 208 8.29 0.67 -8.94
C GLY A 208 7.27 -0.45 -9.16
N THR A 209 6.08 -0.34 -8.55
CA THR A 209 4.99 -1.30 -8.78
C THR A 209 3.74 -0.65 -9.31
N LEU A 210 3.00 -1.40 -10.13
CA LEU A 210 1.59 -1.18 -10.42
C LEU A 210 0.77 -2.20 -9.63
N ARG A 211 -0.38 -1.78 -9.14
CA ARG A 211 -1.23 -2.60 -8.28
C ARG A 211 -2.69 -2.49 -8.66
N VAL A 212 -3.40 -3.60 -8.51
CA VAL A 212 -4.87 -3.61 -8.52
C VAL A 212 -5.33 -4.25 -7.22
N ILE A 213 -6.30 -3.63 -6.58
CA ILE A 213 -6.92 -4.10 -5.36
C ILE A 213 -8.29 -4.65 -5.70
N PHE A 214 -8.52 -5.91 -5.33
CA PHE A 214 -9.80 -6.58 -5.49
C PHE A 214 -10.49 -6.67 -4.13
N GLY A 215 -11.82 -6.58 -4.13
CA GLY A 215 -12.66 -6.81 -2.97
C GLY A 215 -13.61 -7.99 -3.19
N ASN A 216 -13.77 -8.82 -2.17
CA ASN A 216 -14.80 -9.86 -2.20
C ASN A 216 -16.21 -9.27 -2.11
N GLY A 217 -17.26 -10.10 -2.20
CA GLY A 217 -18.65 -9.66 -2.15
C GLY A 217 -19.02 -8.84 -0.90
N VAL A 218 -18.38 -9.11 0.25
CA VAL A 218 -18.58 -8.34 1.48
C VAL A 218 -18.01 -6.94 1.36
N VAL A 219 -16.80 -6.80 0.81
CA VAL A 219 -16.17 -5.49 0.53
C VAL A 219 -17.03 -4.67 -0.43
N VAL A 220 -17.47 -5.28 -1.55
CA VAL A 220 -18.31 -4.59 -2.55
C VAL A 220 -19.63 -4.12 -1.96
N LYS A 221 -20.25 -4.95 -1.14
CA LYS A 221 -21.48 -4.59 -0.43
C LYS A 221 -21.23 -3.43 0.56
N ALA A 222 -20.19 -3.55 1.37
CA ALA A 222 -19.84 -2.51 2.35
C ALA A 222 -19.57 -1.15 1.68
N ILE A 223 -18.87 -1.14 0.53
CA ILE A 223 -18.66 0.08 -0.27
C ILE A 223 -20.00 0.70 -0.69
N ARG A 224 -20.91 -0.10 -1.25
CA ARG A 224 -22.23 0.39 -1.71
C ARG A 224 -23.10 0.93 -0.59
N GLU A 225 -23.00 0.35 0.59
CA GLU A 225 -23.79 0.73 1.77
C GLU A 225 -23.08 1.79 2.65
N GLY A 226 -21.86 2.16 2.33
CA GLY A 226 -21.06 3.10 3.11
C GLY A 226 -20.56 2.57 4.45
N HIS A 227 -20.56 1.27 4.63
CA HIS A 227 -20.13 0.62 5.86
C HIS A 227 -18.66 0.21 5.79
N THR A 228 -17.77 1.20 5.73
CA THR A 228 -16.33 1.00 5.51
C THR A 228 -15.46 1.37 6.69
N ASN A 229 -16.04 1.87 7.78
CA ASN A 229 -15.32 2.14 9.03
C ASN A 229 -16.22 1.88 10.25
N PRO A 230 -16.07 0.74 10.94
CA PRO A 230 -15.21 -0.38 10.57
C PRO A 230 -15.75 -1.18 9.38
N TRP A 231 -14.86 -1.85 8.67
CA TRP A 231 -15.25 -2.85 7.67
C TRP A 231 -15.94 -4.04 8.33
N PRO A 232 -16.97 -4.65 7.71
CA PRO A 232 -17.65 -5.81 8.26
C PRO A 232 -16.71 -7.03 8.33
N ASP A 233 -16.92 -7.88 9.33
CA ASP A 233 -16.24 -9.17 9.39
C ASP A 233 -16.56 -10.00 8.14
N GLY A 234 -15.54 -10.67 7.61
CA GLY A 234 -15.59 -11.36 6.33
C GLY A 234 -15.23 -10.50 5.12
N ALA A 235 -14.99 -9.19 5.29
CA ALA A 235 -14.40 -8.37 4.24
C ALA A 235 -12.98 -8.86 3.93
N VAL A 236 -12.69 -9.08 2.64
CA VAL A 236 -11.35 -9.51 2.19
C VAL A 236 -10.93 -8.68 1.00
N PHE A 237 -9.75 -8.07 1.12
CA PHE A 237 -9.06 -7.42 0.02
C PHE A 237 -7.93 -8.30 -0.49
N ALA A 238 -7.76 -8.32 -1.81
CA ALA A 238 -6.59 -8.91 -2.46
C ALA A 238 -5.86 -7.82 -3.26
N LYS A 239 -4.61 -7.54 -2.90
CA LYS A 239 -3.75 -6.58 -3.59
C LYS A 239 -2.74 -7.32 -4.45
N VAL A 240 -2.92 -7.25 -5.75
CA VAL A 240 -1.98 -7.81 -6.74
C VAL A 240 -0.98 -6.75 -7.15
N ALA A 241 0.29 -7.08 -7.19
CA ALA A 241 1.36 -6.18 -7.57
C ALA A 241 2.23 -6.74 -8.68
N TRP A 242 2.54 -5.89 -9.66
CA TRP A 242 3.48 -6.13 -10.75
C TRP A 242 4.60 -5.11 -10.73
N ASP A 243 5.76 -5.50 -11.21
CA ASP A 243 6.85 -4.55 -11.48
C ASP A 243 6.42 -3.58 -12.58
N GLN A 244 6.81 -2.33 -12.45
CA GLN A 244 6.68 -1.35 -13.52
C GLN A 244 7.59 -1.73 -14.69
N LEU A 245 7.01 -1.77 -15.90
CA LEU A 245 7.73 -2.06 -17.13
C LEU A 245 7.45 -0.95 -18.15
N PRO A 246 8.38 0.01 -18.33
CA PRO A 246 8.23 1.05 -19.34
C PRO A 246 8.43 0.48 -20.75
N ASP A 247 7.67 1.00 -21.69
CA ASP A 247 7.85 0.74 -23.11
C ASP A 247 8.59 1.88 -23.83
N SER A 248 8.79 1.76 -25.15
CA SER A 248 9.48 2.77 -25.96
C SER A 248 8.72 4.10 -26.08
N SER A 249 7.41 4.12 -25.84
CA SER A 249 6.61 5.34 -25.84
C SER A 249 6.70 6.12 -24.52
N GLY A 250 7.21 5.46 -23.48
CA GLY A 250 7.26 5.97 -22.09
C GLY A 250 6.00 5.63 -21.29
N GLU A 251 5.09 4.85 -21.85
CA GLU A 251 4.02 4.22 -21.08
C GLU A 251 4.61 3.17 -20.13
N ILE A 252 4.09 3.07 -18.93
CA ILE A 252 4.55 2.12 -17.92
C ILE A 252 3.45 1.09 -17.69
N GLY A 253 3.66 -0.11 -18.19
CA GLY A 253 2.74 -1.24 -18.04
C GLY A 253 3.08 -2.13 -16.84
N ALA A 254 2.16 -3.05 -16.54
CA ALA A 254 2.39 -4.12 -15.60
C ALA A 254 3.35 -5.15 -16.22
N GLY A 255 4.51 -5.30 -15.60
CA GLY A 255 5.55 -6.24 -15.96
C GLY A 255 5.41 -7.58 -15.26
N ALA A 256 6.53 -8.08 -14.68
CA ALA A 256 6.52 -9.33 -13.95
C ALA A 256 5.60 -9.26 -12.73
N PHE A 257 4.83 -10.32 -12.50
CA PHE A 257 4.07 -10.49 -11.27
C PHE A 257 5.04 -10.59 -10.08
N ARG A 258 4.81 -9.77 -9.06
CA ARG A 258 5.64 -9.72 -7.86
C ARG A 258 5.03 -10.49 -6.71
N GLN A 259 3.76 -10.21 -6.39
CA GLN A 259 3.09 -10.77 -5.22
C GLN A 259 1.58 -10.52 -5.22
N VAL A 260 0.89 -11.30 -4.39
CA VAL A 260 -0.47 -11.02 -3.95
C VAL A 260 -0.50 -10.94 -2.43
N GLU A 261 -1.19 -9.92 -1.91
CA GLU A 261 -1.36 -9.69 -0.46
C GLU A 261 -2.84 -9.63 -0.14
N PHE A 262 -3.19 -10.20 1.01
CA PHE A 262 -4.58 -10.21 1.49
C PHE A 262 -4.68 -9.49 2.83
N MET A 263 -5.78 -8.75 3.01
CA MET A 263 -6.28 -8.27 4.29
C MET A 263 -7.62 -8.91 4.54
N ILE A 264 -7.77 -9.55 5.69
CA ILE A 264 -8.95 -10.33 6.06
C ILE A 264 -9.52 -9.78 7.35
N ARG A 265 -10.75 -9.29 7.31
CA ARG A 265 -11.44 -8.74 8.48
C ARG A 265 -12.08 -9.85 9.31
N ASP A 266 -11.66 -9.96 10.56
CA ASP A 266 -12.28 -10.77 11.61
C ASP A 266 -11.90 -10.15 12.95
N GLY A 267 -12.83 -9.38 13.51
CA GLY A 267 -12.60 -8.60 14.73
C GLY A 267 -12.27 -9.43 15.96
N LYS A 268 -12.67 -10.71 15.99
CA LYS A 268 -12.37 -11.63 17.09
C LYS A 268 -11.04 -12.34 16.88
N LYS A 269 -10.86 -12.95 15.72
CA LYS A 269 -9.66 -13.75 15.40
C LYS A 269 -8.40 -12.90 15.41
N TYR A 270 -8.48 -11.69 14.88
CA TYR A 270 -7.34 -10.78 14.71
C TYR A 270 -7.39 -9.56 15.63
N ALA A 271 -7.96 -9.70 16.83
CA ALA A 271 -8.11 -8.61 17.80
C ALA A 271 -6.77 -7.92 18.15
N SER A 272 -5.67 -8.67 18.20
CA SER A 272 -4.32 -8.13 18.47
C SER A 272 -3.74 -7.26 17.36
N SER A 273 -4.34 -7.30 16.18
CA SER A 273 -3.93 -6.58 14.97
C SER A 273 -5.07 -5.77 14.36
N PHE A 274 -5.82 -5.06 15.21
CA PHE A 274 -6.94 -4.18 14.85
C PHE A 274 -8.13 -4.91 14.18
N GLY A 275 -8.24 -6.22 14.35
CA GLY A 275 -9.26 -7.04 13.69
C GLY A 275 -8.91 -7.44 12.26
N TRP A 276 -7.67 -7.25 11.82
CA TRP A 276 -7.19 -7.60 10.50
C TRP A 276 -6.11 -8.67 10.53
N GLY A 277 -6.28 -9.72 9.73
CA GLY A 277 -5.24 -10.67 9.37
C GLY A 277 -4.60 -10.29 8.05
N TRP A 278 -3.28 -10.44 7.95
CA TRP A 278 -2.51 -10.17 6.73
C TRP A 278 -1.84 -11.43 6.23
N ALA A 279 -1.85 -11.62 4.92
CA ALA A 279 -1.17 -12.69 4.26
C ALA A 279 -0.53 -12.20 2.97
N ARG A 280 0.63 -12.77 2.60
CA ARG A 280 1.35 -12.42 1.37
C ARG A 280 1.89 -13.67 0.72
N TRP A 281 1.73 -13.78 -0.58
CA TRP A 281 2.36 -14.80 -1.41
C TRP A 281 3.23 -14.16 -2.46
N VAL A 282 4.44 -14.69 -2.62
CA VAL A 282 5.50 -14.22 -3.52
C VAL A 282 6.01 -15.36 -4.38
N GLY A 283 6.93 -15.10 -5.33
CA GLY A 283 7.64 -16.15 -6.06
C GLY A 283 7.16 -16.38 -7.49
N GLY A 284 6.51 -15.40 -8.10
CA GLY A 284 6.05 -15.51 -9.48
C GLY A 284 4.92 -16.53 -9.63
N LEU A 285 5.01 -17.44 -10.59
CA LEU A 285 3.98 -18.46 -10.83
C LEU A 285 3.95 -19.56 -9.78
N ALA A 286 5.09 -19.84 -9.14
CA ALA A 286 5.20 -20.76 -8.02
C ALA A 286 5.04 -20.00 -6.71
N LEU A 287 3.80 -19.65 -6.38
CA LEU A 287 3.49 -18.89 -5.18
C LEU A 287 3.99 -19.57 -3.91
N LYS A 288 4.69 -18.82 -3.08
CA LYS A 288 5.17 -19.24 -1.77
C LYS A 288 4.66 -18.28 -0.71
N PRO A 289 4.18 -18.78 0.42
CA PRO A 289 3.75 -17.93 1.52
C PRO A 289 4.93 -17.14 2.07
N TYR A 290 4.68 -15.91 2.51
CA TYR A 290 5.64 -14.99 3.08
C TYR A 290 5.12 -14.48 4.43
N GLY A 291 6.00 -14.49 5.43
CA GLY A 291 5.69 -14.02 6.78
C GLY A 291 5.76 -15.12 7.83
N LYS A 292 5.52 -14.75 9.08
CA LYS A 292 5.63 -15.67 10.23
C LYS A 292 4.27 -16.00 10.85
N ASP A 293 3.38 -15.03 10.87
CA ASP A 293 2.04 -15.12 11.44
C ASP A 293 1.10 -14.12 10.75
N ALA A 294 -0.20 -14.19 11.06
CA ALA A 294 -1.22 -13.34 10.44
C ALA A 294 -1.15 -11.87 10.88
N SER A 295 -0.37 -11.54 11.89
CA SER A 295 -0.26 -10.17 12.41
C SER A 295 0.80 -9.33 11.70
N PHE A 296 1.92 -9.91 11.26
CA PHE A 296 3.02 -9.20 10.58
C PHE A 296 3.36 -7.85 11.21
N VAL A 297 3.60 -7.82 12.52
CA VAL A 297 3.65 -6.59 13.32
C VAL A 297 4.59 -5.54 12.74
N GLU A 298 5.75 -5.94 12.22
CA GLU A 298 6.76 -5.02 11.70
C GLU A 298 6.49 -4.54 10.28
N GLU A 299 5.87 -5.37 9.44
CA GLU A 299 5.69 -5.07 8.03
C GLU A 299 4.27 -4.61 7.68
N CYS A 300 3.26 -5.18 8.31
CA CYS A 300 1.87 -4.87 8.01
C CYS A 300 1.25 -3.99 9.10
N VAL A 301 1.22 -4.49 10.34
CA VAL A 301 0.51 -3.81 11.44
C VAL A 301 1.06 -2.42 11.69
N ASN A 302 2.37 -2.24 11.77
CA ASN A 302 2.96 -0.92 12.04
C ASN A 302 2.72 0.07 10.89
N CYS A 303 2.75 -0.42 9.64
CA CYS A 303 2.46 0.42 8.46
C CYS A 303 0.98 0.83 8.40
N HIS A 304 0.05 -0.09 8.73
CA HIS A 304 -1.39 0.16 8.67
C HIS A 304 -1.94 0.87 9.91
N ARG A 305 -1.24 0.80 11.06
CA ARG A 305 -1.67 1.37 12.35
C ARG A 305 -2.13 2.84 12.27
N PRO A 306 -1.44 3.76 11.56
CA PRO A 306 -1.82 5.17 11.54
C PRO A 306 -3.15 5.47 10.81
N LEU A 307 -3.71 4.50 10.11
CA LEU A 307 -4.92 4.68 9.28
C LEU A 307 -6.20 4.29 10.03
N ASP A 308 -6.35 4.70 11.28
CA ASP A 308 -7.52 4.43 12.13
C ASP A 308 -8.84 4.98 11.55
N LYS A 309 -8.76 6.11 10.84
CA LYS A 309 -9.92 6.75 10.21
C LYS A 309 -10.52 5.97 9.03
N THR A 310 -9.78 5.02 8.48
CA THR A 310 -10.21 4.15 7.39
C THR A 310 -10.21 2.68 7.77
N ASP A 311 -10.33 2.38 9.07
CA ASP A 311 -10.19 1.04 9.63
C ASP A 311 -8.93 0.34 9.11
N HIS A 312 -7.81 1.07 9.13
CA HIS A 312 -6.47 0.60 8.75
C HIS A 312 -6.31 0.20 7.27
N THR A 313 -7.16 0.72 6.37
CA THR A 313 -7.04 0.47 4.93
C THR A 313 -6.46 1.67 4.18
N PHE A 314 -5.56 1.42 3.22
CA PHE A 314 -5.04 2.43 2.29
C PHE A 314 -5.99 2.68 1.10
N THR A 315 -6.88 1.74 0.83
CA THR A 315 -7.66 1.70 -0.40
C THR A 315 -8.70 2.81 -0.47
N PHE A 316 -8.69 3.55 -1.58
CA PHE A 316 -9.80 4.39 -2.02
C PHE A 316 -10.56 3.64 -3.11
N PRO A 317 -11.74 3.09 -2.85
CA PRO A 317 -12.51 2.38 -3.86
C PRO A 317 -12.92 3.25 -5.03
N LEU A 318 -12.86 2.69 -6.25
CA LEU A 318 -13.31 3.32 -7.49
C LEU A 318 -14.83 3.31 -7.66
N ALA A 319 -15.49 2.39 -6.97
CA ALA A 319 -16.93 2.22 -7.05
C ALA A 319 -17.58 2.85 -5.83
N ASP A 320 -18.45 3.79 -6.11
CA ASP A 320 -19.57 4.25 -5.29
C ASP A 320 -19.43 5.46 -4.36
N THR A 321 -20.40 6.19 -4.42
CA THR A 321 -21.18 7.35 -4.01
C THR A 321 -20.95 7.98 -2.63
N LEU A 322 -19.96 7.64 -1.80
CA LEU A 322 -19.81 8.22 -0.47
C LEU A 322 -18.57 9.08 -0.28
N SER A 323 -18.65 10.04 0.62
CA SER A 323 -17.72 11.14 0.86
C SER A 323 -16.26 10.77 1.19
N LEU A 324 -15.94 9.48 1.37
CA LEU A 324 -14.59 8.96 1.58
C LEU A 324 -13.90 8.53 0.28
N TYR A 325 -14.63 8.50 -0.83
CA TYR A 325 -14.18 7.99 -2.11
C TYR A 325 -14.10 9.10 -3.14
N ASP A 326 -13.22 8.96 -4.10
CA ASP A 326 -13.16 9.89 -5.22
C ASP A 326 -14.33 9.60 -6.18
N GLN A 327 -15.47 10.25 -5.95
CA GLN A 327 -16.65 10.13 -6.79
C GLN A 327 -16.35 10.45 -8.27
N ALA A 328 -15.39 11.36 -8.51
CA ALA A 328 -14.97 11.72 -9.85
C ALA A 328 -14.23 10.59 -10.57
N ALA A 329 -13.68 9.63 -9.84
CA ALA A 329 -13.03 8.43 -10.40
C ALA A 329 -14.00 7.27 -10.64
N SER A 330 -15.25 7.37 -10.19
CA SER A 330 -16.26 6.31 -10.30
C SER A 330 -16.95 6.32 -11.67
N LEU A 331 -17.38 5.14 -12.14
CA LEU A 331 -18.17 5.02 -13.36
C LEU A 331 -19.64 5.31 -13.09
N PRO A 332 -20.34 6.05 -13.98
CA PRO A 332 -21.77 6.25 -13.85
C PRO A 332 -22.55 4.95 -13.94
N ASP A 333 -23.53 4.78 -13.06
CA ASP A 333 -24.41 3.59 -13.07
C ASP A 333 -25.23 3.45 -14.37
N SER A 334 -25.44 4.58 -15.06
CA SER A 334 -26.18 4.65 -16.33
C SER A 334 -25.41 4.10 -17.54
N MET A 335 -24.15 3.66 -17.40
CA MET A 335 -23.44 3.06 -18.52
C MET A 335 -24.02 1.70 -18.91
N GLU A 336 -24.32 1.51 -20.19
CA GLU A 336 -24.82 0.24 -20.76
C GLU A 336 -23.87 -0.93 -20.47
N ALA A 337 -22.56 -0.68 -20.49
CA ALA A 337 -21.53 -1.64 -20.11
C ALA A 337 -20.81 -1.14 -18.87
N GLN A 338 -20.86 -1.92 -17.78
CA GLN A 338 -20.15 -1.63 -16.55
C GLN A 338 -18.76 -2.27 -16.57
N PRO A 339 -17.69 -1.57 -17.00
CA PRO A 339 -16.35 -2.15 -17.14
C PRO A 339 -15.83 -2.77 -15.85
N LEU A 340 -16.14 -2.17 -14.69
CA LEU A 340 -15.69 -2.66 -13.39
C LEU A 340 -16.32 -4.01 -12.99
N ARG A 341 -17.37 -4.47 -13.69
CA ARG A 341 -17.90 -5.83 -13.55
C ARG A 341 -17.11 -6.86 -14.36
N GLY A 342 -16.26 -6.39 -15.27
CA GLY A 342 -15.32 -7.22 -16.02
C GLY A 342 -14.13 -7.64 -15.17
N LYS A 343 -13.40 -8.64 -15.64
CA LYS A 343 -12.12 -9.04 -15.06
C LYS A 343 -11.01 -8.12 -15.56
N VAL A 344 -10.05 -7.84 -14.70
CA VAL A 344 -8.85 -7.06 -15.09
C VAL A 344 -8.01 -7.87 -16.06
N ILE A 345 -7.69 -7.26 -17.20
CA ILE A 345 -6.72 -7.77 -18.16
C ILE A 345 -5.33 -7.22 -17.83
N THR A 346 -5.20 -5.90 -17.75
CA THR A 346 -3.94 -5.24 -17.40
C THR A 346 -4.18 -3.82 -16.90
N SER A 347 -3.15 -3.21 -16.29
CA SER A 347 -3.14 -1.80 -15.89
C SER A 347 -1.84 -1.16 -16.34
N PHE A 348 -1.91 0.12 -16.68
CA PHE A 348 -0.74 0.92 -17.10
C PHE A 348 -0.93 2.39 -16.79
N VAL A 349 0.15 3.13 -16.80
CA VAL A 349 0.16 4.59 -16.56
C VAL A 349 0.90 5.29 -17.67
N ASN A 350 0.45 6.50 -18.02
CA ASN A 350 1.17 7.40 -18.89
C ASN A 350 1.64 8.62 -18.08
N PRO A 351 2.91 8.65 -17.65
CA PRO A 351 3.42 9.75 -16.82
C PRO A 351 3.43 11.10 -17.53
N ARG A 352 3.50 11.13 -18.87
CA ARG A 352 3.51 12.37 -19.65
C ARG A 352 2.13 13.04 -19.68
N GLU A 353 1.09 12.22 -19.73
CA GLU A 353 -0.31 12.67 -19.72
C GLU A 353 -0.88 12.76 -18.32
N GLY A 354 -0.18 12.22 -17.31
CA GLY A 354 -0.67 12.13 -15.94
C GLY A 354 -1.92 11.24 -15.84
N THR A 355 -1.95 10.14 -16.60
CA THR A 355 -3.10 9.23 -16.66
C THR A 355 -2.77 7.84 -16.15
N MET A 356 -3.80 7.17 -15.68
CA MET A 356 -3.80 5.79 -15.25
C MET A 356 -4.95 5.05 -15.93
N SER A 357 -4.67 3.89 -16.50
CA SER A 357 -5.65 3.12 -17.25
C SER A 357 -5.70 1.67 -16.76
N THR A 358 -6.89 1.11 -16.76
CA THR A 358 -7.10 -0.33 -16.52
C THR A 358 -7.98 -0.90 -17.61
N LEU A 359 -7.51 -2.00 -18.19
CA LEU A 359 -8.21 -2.75 -19.22
C LEU A 359 -8.99 -3.88 -18.58
N TYR A 360 -10.28 -3.91 -18.82
CA TYR A 360 -11.21 -4.92 -18.33
C TYR A 360 -11.74 -5.74 -19.51
N GLY A 361 -12.16 -6.97 -19.22
CA GLY A 361 -12.79 -7.81 -20.23
C GLY A 361 -13.74 -8.82 -19.63
N ASN A 362 -14.71 -9.29 -20.46
CA ASN A 362 -15.48 -10.47 -20.12
C ASN A 362 -14.62 -11.74 -20.28
N GLU A 363 -15.13 -12.90 -19.90
CA GLU A 363 -14.37 -14.17 -19.91
C GLU A 363 -13.73 -14.50 -21.28
N PRO A 364 -14.45 -14.40 -22.44
CA PRO A 364 -13.82 -14.61 -23.75
C PRO A 364 -12.66 -13.64 -24.02
N ALA A 365 -12.83 -12.38 -23.65
CA ALA A 365 -11.82 -11.35 -23.87
C ALA A 365 -10.56 -11.59 -23.02
N VAL A 366 -10.73 -11.94 -21.76
CA VAL A 366 -9.62 -12.27 -20.84
C VAL A 366 -8.84 -13.48 -21.36
N LYS A 367 -9.54 -14.50 -21.84
CA LYS A 367 -8.91 -15.70 -22.41
C LYS A 367 -8.06 -15.34 -23.65
N SER A 368 -8.59 -14.51 -24.56
CA SER A 368 -7.85 -14.05 -25.73
C SER A 368 -6.64 -13.20 -25.36
N ALA A 369 -6.79 -12.23 -24.48
CA ALA A 369 -5.69 -11.38 -24.01
C ALA A 369 -4.57 -12.19 -23.33
N ARG A 370 -4.94 -13.27 -22.61
CA ARG A 370 -3.99 -14.17 -21.96
C ARG A 370 -3.24 -15.04 -22.98
N SER A 371 -3.95 -15.62 -23.95
CA SER A 371 -3.37 -16.54 -24.94
C SER A 371 -2.73 -15.85 -26.13
N GLY A 372 -2.98 -14.54 -26.31
CA GLY A 372 -2.55 -13.81 -27.52
C GLY A 372 -3.32 -14.18 -28.78
N LEU A 373 -4.44 -14.89 -28.65
CA LEU A 373 -5.32 -15.26 -29.76
C LEU A 373 -6.28 -14.13 -30.11
N ALA A 374 -6.85 -14.20 -31.33
CA ALA A 374 -7.87 -13.26 -31.77
C ALA A 374 -9.08 -13.28 -30.85
N TYR A 375 -9.71 -12.13 -30.68
CA TYR A 375 -10.92 -12.00 -29.88
C TYR A 375 -12.12 -12.63 -30.60
N PRO A 376 -12.81 -13.59 -29.97
CA PRO A 376 -13.94 -14.27 -30.59
C PRO A 376 -15.22 -13.40 -30.54
N PRO A 377 -16.25 -13.76 -31.33
CA PRO A 377 -17.57 -13.20 -31.15
C PRO A 377 -18.05 -13.28 -29.69
N GLY A 378 -18.69 -12.20 -29.22
CA GLY A 378 -19.11 -12.06 -27.83
C GLY A 378 -18.03 -11.54 -26.89
N ALA A 379 -16.76 -11.39 -27.33
CA ALA A 379 -15.73 -10.74 -26.54
C ALA A 379 -16.00 -9.23 -26.39
N ILE A 380 -15.87 -8.71 -25.18
CA ILE A 380 -15.99 -7.28 -24.84
C ILE A 380 -14.76 -6.89 -24.04
N VAL A 381 -14.09 -5.85 -24.48
CA VAL A 381 -12.95 -5.25 -23.81
C VAL A 381 -13.26 -3.79 -23.52
N SER A 382 -12.97 -3.32 -22.32
CA SER A 382 -13.20 -1.94 -21.90
C SER A 382 -11.96 -1.34 -21.28
N LEU A 383 -11.49 -0.24 -21.85
CA LEU A 383 -10.38 0.54 -21.30
C LEU A 383 -10.94 1.73 -20.54
N VAL A 384 -10.66 1.80 -19.24
CA VAL A 384 -11.04 2.93 -18.40
C VAL A 384 -9.79 3.74 -18.09
N THR A 385 -9.85 5.03 -18.38
CA THR A 385 -8.73 5.97 -18.19
C THR A 385 -9.12 7.07 -17.22
N TRP A 386 -8.30 7.26 -16.19
CA TRP A 386 -8.41 8.31 -15.18
C TRP A 386 -7.21 9.27 -15.26
N SER A 387 -7.42 10.52 -14.86
CA SER A 387 -6.30 11.35 -14.41
C SER A 387 -5.75 10.79 -13.09
N GLN A 388 -4.48 11.07 -12.82
CA GLN A 388 -3.84 10.68 -11.56
C GLN A 388 -3.87 11.80 -10.53
N ARG A 389 -3.82 11.41 -9.25
CA ARG A 389 -3.45 12.26 -8.12
C ARG A 389 -2.51 11.52 -7.18
N ASP A 390 -1.77 12.27 -6.38
CA ASP A 390 -0.99 11.66 -5.30
C ASP A 390 -1.93 10.96 -4.31
N ASP A 391 -1.49 9.82 -3.81
CA ASP A 391 -2.24 9.05 -2.82
C ASP A 391 -2.13 9.75 -1.45
N PRO A 392 -3.24 10.25 -0.88
CA PRO A 392 -3.19 10.93 0.42
C PRO A 392 -2.88 9.98 1.58
N HIS A 393 -3.00 8.67 1.36
CA HIS A 393 -2.64 7.65 2.35
C HIS A 393 -1.23 7.09 2.16
N TRP A 394 -0.50 7.49 1.11
CA TRP A 394 0.87 7.02 0.93
C TRP A 394 1.69 7.99 0.07
N PHE A 395 2.64 8.66 0.68
CA PHE A 395 3.67 9.38 -0.06
C PHE A 395 4.50 8.42 -0.92
N GLY A 396 4.55 8.66 -2.22
CA GLY A 396 5.19 7.72 -3.17
C GLY A 396 4.21 6.87 -3.96
N GLY A 397 2.91 7.10 -3.79
CA GLY A 397 1.84 6.49 -4.56
C GLY A 397 1.01 7.49 -5.35
N ARG A 398 0.38 7.01 -6.41
CA ARG A 398 -0.66 7.72 -7.17
C ARG A 398 -1.86 6.82 -7.35
N ILE A 399 -3.03 7.44 -7.30
CA ILE A 399 -4.33 6.79 -7.45
C ILE A 399 -5.17 7.54 -8.49
N PRO A 400 -6.25 6.94 -9.02
CA PRO A 400 -7.20 7.63 -9.88
C PRO A 400 -7.78 8.87 -9.20
N LYS A 401 -7.89 9.97 -9.96
CA LYS A 401 -8.52 11.22 -9.53
C LYS A 401 -9.88 11.37 -10.18
N GLY A 402 -9.90 11.62 -11.48
CA GLY A 402 -11.11 11.86 -12.25
C GLY A 402 -11.18 10.94 -13.45
N LEU A 403 -12.35 10.38 -13.71
CA LEU A 403 -12.62 9.61 -14.89
C LEU A 403 -12.53 10.53 -16.12
N GLN A 404 -11.69 10.17 -17.06
CA GLN A 404 -11.49 10.93 -18.27
C GLN A 404 -12.21 10.32 -19.47
N MET A 405 -12.06 8.99 -19.62
CA MET A 405 -12.53 8.31 -20.81
C MET A 405 -12.82 6.84 -20.51
N VAL A 406 -13.85 6.32 -21.16
CA VAL A 406 -14.09 4.88 -21.27
C VAL A 406 -14.18 4.53 -22.74
N GLU A 407 -13.40 3.53 -23.17
CA GLU A 407 -13.41 2.99 -24.51
C GLU A 407 -13.85 1.53 -24.46
N THR A 408 -14.71 1.14 -25.38
CA THR A 408 -15.20 -0.24 -25.47
C THR A 408 -14.92 -0.81 -26.84
N VAL A 409 -14.46 -2.05 -26.90
CA VAL A 409 -14.33 -2.84 -28.13
C VAL A 409 -15.16 -4.09 -27.96
N SER A 410 -16.13 -4.31 -28.84
CA SER A 410 -17.00 -5.48 -28.83
C SER A 410 -16.94 -6.23 -30.14
N TYR A 411 -16.93 -7.56 -30.11
CA TYR A 411 -16.87 -8.43 -31.27
C TYR A 411 -18.21 -9.10 -31.52
N GLY A 412 -18.92 -8.69 -32.58
CA GLY A 412 -20.17 -9.32 -33.02
C GLY A 412 -19.94 -10.62 -33.81
N ALA A 413 -21.03 -11.25 -34.26
CA ALA A 413 -21.00 -12.51 -35.01
C ALA A 413 -20.14 -12.46 -36.29
N GLY A 414 -19.99 -11.29 -36.92
CA GLY A 414 -19.17 -11.08 -38.09
C GLY A 414 -17.66 -10.90 -37.88
N GLY A 415 -17.19 -10.96 -36.62
CA GLY A 415 -15.78 -10.80 -36.28
C GLY A 415 -15.23 -9.37 -36.45
N VAL A 416 -16.02 -8.43 -36.94
CA VAL A 416 -15.63 -7.02 -37.04
C VAL A 416 -15.78 -6.35 -35.67
N PRO A 417 -14.75 -5.68 -35.16
CA PRO A 417 -14.86 -5.00 -33.89
C PRO A 417 -15.73 -3.74 -33.97
N GLY A 418 -16.74 -3.65 -33.09
CA GLY A 418 -17.42 -2.41 -32.79
C GLY A 418 -16.62 -1.59 -31.79
N TYR A 419 -16.52 -0.27 -31.98
CA TYR A 419 -15.82 0.63 -31.07
C TYR A 419 -16.76 1.70 -30.53
N GLY A 420 -16.67 1.93 -29.23
CA GLY A 420 -17.38 3.01 -28.53
C GLY A 420 -16.45 3.81 -27.67
N ARG A 421 -16.62 5.14 -27.61
CA ARG A 421 -15.86 6.07 -26.78
C ARG A 421 -16.81 6.95 -26.02
N TYR A 422 -16.56 7.07 -24.71
CA TYR A 422 -17.34 7.87 -23.78
C TYR A 422 -16.42 8.84 -23.07
N GLU A 423 -16.74 10.12 -23.10
CA GLU A 423 -15.97 11.22 -22.52
C GLU A 423 -16.89 12.30 -21.93
N GLY A 424 -16.32 13.20 -21.14
CA GLY A 424 -17.02 14.34 -20.54
C GLY A 424 -17.52 14.06 -19.14
N ALA A 425 -18.14 15.08 -18.53
CA ALA A 425 -18.73 15.00 -17.21
C ALA A 425 -20.14 15.64 -17.25
N PRO A 426 -21.22 14.86 -17.36
CA PRO A 426 -21.28 13.39 -17.33
C PRO A 426 -20.69 12.75 -18.60
N LEU A 427 -20.30 11.47 -18.50
CA LEU A 427 -19.82 10.71 -19.65
C LEU A 427 -20.91 10.62 -20.73
N ALA A 428 -20.54 10.99 -21.96
CA ALA A 428 -21.40 10.87 -23.13
C ALA A 428 -20.68 10.11 -24.24
N LYS A 429 -21.44 9.35 -25.03
CA LYS A 429 -20.88 8.63 -26.19
C LYS A 429 -20.55 9.63 -27.29
N ASN A 430 -19.28 9.59 -27.72
CA ASN A 430 -18.77 10.47 -28.77
C ASN A 430 -18.59 9.73 -30.08
N ALA A 431 -18.90 10.42 -31.19
CA ALA A 431 -18.55 9.92 -32.50
C ALA A 431 -17.04 10.03 -32.70
N VAL A 432 -16.43 8.99 -33.25
CA VAL A 432 -15.00 8.94 -33.51
C VAL A 432 -14.77 8.60 -35.00
N ALA A 433 -13.84 9.31 -35.65
CA ALA A 433 -13.46 9.03 -37.02
C ALA A 433 -12.96 7.59 -37.19
N ALA A 434 -13.26 6.95 -38.29
CA ALA A 434 -13.04 5.52 -38.51
C ALA A 434 -11.55 5.12 -38.42
N ASP A 435 -10.66 5.98 -38.87
CA ASP A 435 -9.21 5.78 -38.82
C ASP A 435 -8.71 5.83 -37.35
N VAL A 436 -9.19 6.79 -36.56
CA VAL A 436 -8.89 6.91 -35.11
C VAL A 436 -9.46 5.71 -34.35
N ALA A 437 -10.71 5.31 -34.65
CA ALA A 437 -11.34 4.14 -34.05
C ALA A 437 -10.52 2.87 -34.31
N SER A 438 -10.06 2.68 -35.56
CA SER A 438 -9.22 1.53 -35.95
C SER A 438 -7.89 1.50 -35.19
N GLN A 439 -7.21 2.64 -35.06
CA GLN A 439 -5.97 2.75 -34.29
C GLN A 439 -6.19 2.44 -32.82
N ARG A 440 -7.30 2.94 -32.21
CA ARG A 440 -7.63 2.68 -30.80
C ARG A 440 -7.99 1.22 -30.57
N VAL A 441 -8.75 0.60 -31.46
CA VAL A 441 -9.03 -0.85 -31.42
C VAL A 441 -7.72 -1.63 -31.39
N GLN A 442 -6.80 -1.33 -32.30
CA GLN A 442 -5.50 -2.00 -32.38
C GLN A 442 -4.68 -1.79 -31.11
N PHE A 443 -4.65 -0.58 -30.56
CA PHE A 443 -3.97 -0.27 -29.30
C PHE A 443 -4.55 -1.08 -28.14
N ILE A 444 -5.87 -1.07 -27.97
CA ILE A 444 -6.58 -1.72 -26.85
C ILE A 444 -6.41 -3.24 -26.92
N THR A 445 -6.64 -3.82 -28.10
CA THR A 445 -6.61 -5.27 -28.29
C THR A 445 -5.20 -5.83 -28.41
N GLY A 446 -4.20 -4.98 -28.66
CA GLY A 446 -2.78 -5.32 -28.61
C GLY A 446 -2.20 -5.43 -27.19
N LYS A 447 -2.92 -4.96 -26.16
CA LYS A 447 -2.48 -5.09 -24.76
C LYS A 447 -2.55 -6.54 -24.29
N LYS A 448 -1.46 -7.01 -23.71
CA LYS A 448 -1.36 -8.37 -23.15
C LYS A 448 -1.90 -8.40 -21.73
N ALA A 449 -2.41 -9.55 -21.32
CA ALA A 449 -2.86 -9.75 -19.95
C ALA A 449 -1.68 -9.73 -18.97
N SER A 450 -1.86 -9.07 -17.84
CA SER A 450 -0.93 -9.13 -16.71
C SER A 450 -1.04 -10.48 -16.02
N VAL A 451 0.10 -11.07 -15.68
CA VAL A 451 0.16 -12.38 -15.01
C VAL A 451 -0.49 -12.30 -13.64
N MET A 452 -1.44 -13.17 -13.36
CA MET A 452 -2.09 -13.36 -12.06
C MET A 452 -2.18 -14.86 -11.78
N PRO A 453 -1.19 -15.47 -11.14
CA PRO A 453 -1.11 -16.91 -10.89
C PRO A 453 -2.11 -17.40 -9.86
#